data_ed94584ff11aba2dfafabca083ec8fce
#
_entry.id   ed94584ff11aba2dfafabca083ec8fce
#
_cell.length_a   1.000
_cell.length_b   1.000
_cell.length_c   1.000
_cell.angle_alpha   90.00
_cell.angle_beta   90.00
_cell.angle_gamma   90.00
#
_symmetry.space_group_name_H-M   'P 1'
#
loop_
_entity.id
_entity.type
_entity.pdbx_description
1 polymer ?
#
loop_
_entity_poly.entity_id
_entity_poly.type
_entity_poly.pdbx_seq_one_letter_code
_entity_poly.pdbx_strand_id
1 'polypeptide(L)'
;MLFIDNPTVEKVLSMDECIDAQDIAFRGLPTGASVHRPRIDVYVPTDRTDGYFRWGTMEGASKDLGVFAIRMKSDILYWPQDEQGFWKEEKYNTEPGLYCGLVMLFSTRNGAPLAIINDGIIQHMRVGGGAGLGAKYLSRPDSHTVGMIGSGGMARTYLQAFCSVRDIRHVKVYSPTKKNREAYAAEMAGKLEIDVQPVNTPEEAVDGADIVAAATNAMQAALKGAWLQPGQHVTDVRGELDDDVFTRADVIFRQGVAHSRPRNEDVEHMGDGFNNGDYIAGNAEELERLPKRHRSAGVGAAPKAYPSFNDLASGNFPLRTSADQVTLYLNSGNQGLQFAAVGAAVYNRCLELGLGHQLPTEWFLQDIRD
;
A
#
# COMPACT_ATOMS: atom_id res chain seq x y z
N MET A 1 26.68 3.19 8.95
CA MET A 1 25.26 2.84 8.75
C MET A 1 24.38 3.91 9.42
N LEU A 2 23.17 4.20 8.91
CA LEU A 2 22.26 5.18 9.51
C LEU A 2 21.09 4.50 10.22
N PHE A 3 20.64 5.07 11.34
CA PHE A 3 19.27 4.90 11.83
C PHE A 3 18.46 6.16 11.46
N ILE A 4 17.30 5.98 10.81
CA ILE A 4 16.48 7.08 10.31
C ILE A 4 15.08 6.95 10.93
N ASP A 5 14.71 7.91 11.75
CA ASP A 5 13.42 7.97 12.43
C ASP A 5 12.31 8.61 11.59
N ASN A 6 11.06 8.49 12.01
CA ASN A 6 9.91 9.06 11.29
C ASN A 6 10.00 10.60 11.09
N PRO A 7 10.38 11.42 12.09
CA PRO A 7 10.54 12.86 11.88
C PRO A 7 11.58 13.21 10.79
N THR A 8 12.65 12.42 10.71
CA THR A 8 13.65 12.58 9.65
C THR A 8 13.07 12.18 8.29
N VAL A 9 12.35 11.04 8.20
CA VAL A 9 11.68 10.63 6.96
C VAL A 9 10.69 11.69 6.48
N GLU A 10 9.85 12.22 7.37
CA GLU A 10 8.87 13.26 7.04
C GLU A 10 9.52 14.54 6.48
N LYS A 11 10.69 14.89 7.00
CA LYS A 11 11.45 16.07 6.56
C LYS A 11 12.08 15.89 5.17
N VAL A 12 12.49 14.67 4.81
CA VAL A 12 13.32 14.45 3.62
C VAL A 12 12.58 13.81 2.44
N LEU A 13 11.39 13.23 2.65
CA LEU A 13 10.65 12.51 1.61
C LEU A 13 9.47 13.34 1.11
N SER A 14 9.55 13.83 -0.12
CA SER A 14 8.41 14.37 -0.85
C SER A 14 7.59 13.28 -1.55
N MET A 15 6.34 13.59 -1.91
CA MET A 15 5.51 12.65 -2.66
C MET A 15 6.01 12.45 -4.09
N ASP A 16 6.55 13.49 -4.72
CA ASP A 16 7.14 13.41 -6.06
C ASP A 16 8.32 12.45 -6.08
N GLU A 17 9.27 12.59 -5.15
CA GLU A 17 10.41 11.67 -5.02
C GLU A 17 9.96 10.23 -4.71
N CYS A 18 8.89 10.07 -3.92
CA CYS A 18 8.32 8.77 -3.61
C CYS A 18 7.73 8.10 -4.85
N ILE A 19 7.02 8.84 -5.71
CA ILE A 19 6.45 8.34 -6.96
C ILE A 19 7.56 8.01 -7.97
N ASP A 20 8.52 8.90 -8.16
CA ASP A 20 9.59 8.72 -9.13
C ASP A 20 10.51 7.54 -8.77
N ALA A 21 10.85 7.37 -7.50
CA ALA A 21 11.62 6.21 -7.04
C ALA A 21 10.90 4.88 -7.32
N GLN A 22 9.59 4.84 -7.12
CA GLN A 22 8.78 3.66 -7.43
C GLN A 22 8.67 3.42 -8.94
N ASP A 23 8.52 4.48 -9.74
CA ASP A 23 8.47 4.38 -11.21
C ASP A 23 9.78 3.76 -11.75
N ILE A 24 10.94 4.25 -11.30
CA ILE A 24 12.25 3.69 -11.65
C ILE A 24 12.32 2.20 -11.29
N ALA A 25 11.98 1.85 -10.06
CA ALA A 25 12.06 0.47 -9.59
C ALA A 25 11.12 -0.47 -10.35
N PHE A 26 9.88 -0.04 -10.62
CA PHE A 26 8.90 -0.90 -11.32
C PHE A 26 9.23 -1.08 -12.79
N ARG A 27 9.80 -0.07 -13.46
CA ARG A 27 10.31 -0.20 -14.83
C ARG A 27 11.47 -1.18 -14.95
N GLY A 28 12.17 -1.46 -13.87
CA GLY A 28 13.21 -2.49 -13.82
C GLY A 28 12.69 -3.93 -13.77
N LEU A 29 11.39 -4.15 -13.47
CA LEU A 29 10.81 -5.49 -13.35
C LEU A 29 10.88 -6.29 -14.67
N PRO A 30 10.44 -5.76 -15.82
CA PRO A 30 10.45 -6.49 -17.08
C PRO A 30 11.85 -6.87 -17.56
N THR A 31 12.85 -6.08 -17.21
CA THR A 31 14.25 -6.29 -17.64
C THR A 31 15.05 -7.15 -16.67
N GLY A 32 14.46 -7.51 -15.52
CA GLY A 32 15.19 -8.19 -14.44
C GLY A 32 16.14 -7.29 -13.65
N ALA A 33 16.14 -5.97 -13.89
CA ALA A 33 16.90 -5.00 -13.07
C ALA A 33 16.30 -4.81 -11.68
N SER A 34 15.04 -5.20 -11.49
CA SER A 34 14.35 -5.20 -10.20
C SER A 34 13.70 -6.56 -9.92
N VAL A 35 13.63 -6.91 -8.65
CA VAL A 35 13.00 -8.14 -8.17
C VAL A 35 12.33 -7.91 -6.82
N HIS A 36 11.28 -8.65 -6.55
CA HIS A 36 10.66 -8.68 -5.22
C HIS A 36 10.26 -10.09 -4.85
N ARG A 37 10.17 -10.34 -3.55
CA ARG A 37 9.55 -11.54 -3.00
C ARG A 37 8.15 -11.20 -2.51
N PRO A 38 7.17 -12.08 -2.71
CA PRO A 38 5.88 -11.96 -2.08
C PRO A 38 6.00 -11.86 -0.56
N ARG A 39 5.07 -11.13 0.06
CA ARG A 39 4.99 -11.01 1.51
C ARG A 39 4.88 -12.39 2.17
N ILE A 40 5.58 -12.55 3.30
CA ILE A 40 5.47 -13.73 4.17
C ILE A 40 5.09 -13.26 5.55
N ASP A 41 4.07 -13.90 6.13
CA ASP A 41 3.65 -13.67 7.51
C ASP A 41 3.82 -14.96 8.33
N VAL A 42 4.26 -14.80 9.58
CA VAL A 42 4.33 -15.87 10.58
C VAL A 42 3.40 -15.48 11.73
N TYR A 43 2.52 -16.38 12.11
CA TYR A 43 1.57 -16.19 13.19
C TYR A 43 1.86 -17.14 14.33
N VAL A 44 1.86 -16.62 15.56
CA VAL A 44 2.07 -17.40 16.78
C VAL A 44 0.98 -17.03 17.79
N PRO A 45 0.26 -17.99 18.37
CA PRO A 45 -0.69 -17.72 19.45
C PRO A 45 -0.01 -16.96 20.59
N THR A 46 -0.73 -16.03 21.20
CA THR A 46 -0.27 -15.32 22.39
C THR A 46 -1.00 -15.81 23.65
N ASP A 47 -0.59 -15.35 24.82
CA ASP A 47 -1.31 -15.60 26.08
C ASP A 47 -2.72 -14.98 26.09
N ARG A 48 -3.04 -14.09 25.14
CA ARG A 48 -4.40 -13.59 24.93
C ARG A 48 -5.22 -14.66 24.21
N THR A 49 -6.43 -14.91 24.70
CA THR A 49 -7.36 -15.87 24.10
C THR A 49 -7.89 -15.44 22.72
N ASP A 50 -7.76 -14.16 22.37
CA ASP A 50 -8.26 -13.53 21.16
C ASP A 50 -7.15 -12.99 20.23
N GLY A 51 -5.86 -13.21 20.56
CA GLY A 51 -4.75 -12.54 19.92
C GLY A 51 -3.68 -13.47 19.37
N TYR A 52 -3.06 -13.04 18.27
CA TYR A 52 -1.89 -13.65 17.66
C TYR A 52 -0.76 -12.64 17.52
N PHE A 53 0.46 -13.07 17.80
CA PHE A 53 1.64 -12.37 17.32
C PHE A 53 1.76 -12.60 15.82
N ARG A 54 2.03 -11.53 15.06
CA ARG A 54 2.37 -11.63 13.64
C ARG A 54 3.71 -10.98 13.36
N TRP A 55 4.61 -11.75 12.78
CA TRP A 55 5.81 -11.24 12.12
C TRP A 55 5.55 -11.25 10.62
N GLY A 56 5.80 -10.13 9.93
CA GLY A 56 5.63 -10.04 8.48
C GLY A 56 6.85 -9.43 7.81
N THR A 57 7.27 -10.01 6.66
CA THR A 57 8.39 -9.51 5.86
C THR A 57 7.99 -9.23 4.43
N MET A 58 8.63 -8.24 3.82
CA MET A 58 8.47 -7.85 2.43
C MET A 58 9.84 -7.44 1.87
N GLU A 59 10.32 -8.15 0.86
CA GLU A 59 11.65 -7.93 0.31
C GLU A 59 11.61 -7.52 -1.16
N GLY A 60 12.58 -6.68 -1.54
CA GLY A 60 12.79 -6.28 -2.92
C GLY A 60 14.17 -5.67 -3.14
N ALA A 61 14.62 -5.74 -4.37
CA ALA A 61 15.89 -5.16 -4.80
C ALA A 61 15.75 -4.46 -6.14
N SER A 62 16.52 -3.40 -6.31
CA SER A 62 16.69 -2.71 -7.59
C SER A 62 18.17 -2.50 -7.87
N LYS A 63 18.64 -3.02 -9.01
CA LYS A 63 19.99 -2.81 -9.50
C LYS A 63 20.25 -1.33 -9.79
N ASP A 64 19.27 -0.65 -10.40
CA ASP A 64 19.39 0.73 -10.82
C ASP A 64 19.49 1.69 -9.63
N LEU A 65 18.76 1.38 -8.54
CA LEU A 65 18.86 2.10 -7.28
C LEU A 65 20.02 1.63 -6.40
N GLY A 66 20.62 0.49 -6.69
CA GLY A 66 21.76 -0.06 -5.97
C GLY A 66 21.45 -0.60 -4.58
N VAL A 67 20.19 -0.96 -4.29
CA VAL A 67 19.73 -1.37 -2.96
C VAL A 67 18.91 -2.64 -2.98
N PHE A 68 19.00 -3.38 -1.87
CA PHE A 68 18.05 -4.37 -1.40
C PHE A 68 17.38 -3.85 -0.12
N ALA A 69 16.10 -4.09 0.04
CA ALA A 69 15.38 -3.79 1.27
C ALA A 69 14.65 -5.01 1.82
N ILE A 70 14.66 -5.15 3.13
CA ILE A 70 13.74 -5.99 3.87
C ILE A 70 12.93 -5.10 4.82
N ARG A 71 11.62 -5.08 4.63
CA ARG A 71 10.70 -4.47 5.57
C ARG A 71 10.22 -5.54 6.54
N MET A 72 10.35 -5.25 7.81
CA MET A 72 9.96 -6.12 8.93
C MET A 72 8.84 -5.47 9.71
N LYS A 73 7.86 -6.27 10.13
CA LYS A 73 6.72 -5.81 10.90
C LYS A 73 6.41 -6.78 12.02
N SER A 74 6.22 -6.25 13.23
CA SER A 74 5.93 -7.00 14.45
C SER A 74 4.66 -6.44 15.07
N ASP A 75 3.60 -7.23 15.12
CA ASP A 75 2.29 -6.80 15.63
C ASP A 75 1.70 -7.87 16.56
N ILE A 76 0.89 -7.44 17.51
CA ILE A 76 -0.17 -8.25 18.11
C ILE A 76 -1.46 -7.96 17.34
N LEU A 77 -2.10 -8.99 16.82
CA LEU A 77 -3.39 -8.92 16.12
C LEU A 77 -4.49 -9.49 16.97
N TYR A 78 -5.66 -8.88 16.87
CA TYR A 78 -6.91 -9.43 17.40
C TYR A 78 -8.07 -9.00 16.50
N TRP A 79 -9.20 -9.70 16.60
CA TRP A 79 -10.33 -9.49 15.70
C TRP A 79 -11.62 -9.26 16.49
N PRO A 80 -11.91 -8.02 16.93
CA PRO A 80 -13.19 -7.69 17.52
C PRO A 80 -14.30 -7.67 16.47
N GLN A 81 -15.53 -7.94 16.90
CA GLN A 81 -16.73 -7.66 16.11
C GLN A 81 -17.24 -6.25 16.43
N ASP A 82 -17.79 -5.57 15.40
CA ASP A 82 -18.49 -4.32 15.64
C ASP A 82 -19.95 -4.59 16.10
N GLU A 83 -20.70 -3.50 16.35
CA GLU A 83 -22.10 -3.56 16.80
C GLU A 83 -23.04 -4.29 15.82
N GLN A 84 -22.62 -4.42 14.56
CA GLN A 84 -23.37 -5.14 13.52
C GLN A 84 -22.89 -6.60 13.33
N GLY A 85 -21.91 -7.04 14.13
CA GLY A 85 -21.36 -8.39 14.06
C GLY A 85 -20.28 -8.59 13.00
N PHE A 86 -19.79 -7.52 12.35
CA PHE A 86 -18.70 -7.62 11.38
C PHE A 86 -17.35 -7.64 12.07
N TRP A 87 -16.48 -8.53 11.61
CA TRP A 87 -15.11 -8.63 12.10
C TRP A 87 -14.28 -7.43 11.64
N LYS A 88 -13.48 -6.89 12.58
CA LYS A 88 -12.43 -5.89 12.32
C LYS A 88 -11.08 -6.50 12.65
N GLU A 89 -10.05 -6.09 11.92
CA GLU A 89 -8.67 -6.40 12.29
C GLU A 89 -8.08 -5.22 13.05
N GLU A 90 -7.77 -5.44 14.32
CA GLU A 90 -7.06 -4.50 15.17
C GLU A 90 -5.65 -5.01 15.45
N LYS A 91 -4.74 -4.10 15.66
CA LYS A 91 -3.34 -4.43 15.91
C LYS A 91 -2.62 -3.37 16.72
N TYR A 92 -1.59 -3.81 17.43
CA TYR A 92 -0.68 -2.93 18.16
C TYR A 92 0.68 -3.60 18.33
N ASN A 93 1.67 -2.83 18.82
CA ASN A 93 2.94 -3.35 19.32
C ASN A 93 3.17 -2.78 20.72
N THR A 94 3.56 -3.61 21.67
CA THR A 94 3.74 -3.27 23.10
C THR A 94 2.44 -2.87 23.78
N GLU A 95 1.77 -1.82 23.32
CA GLU A 95 0.48 -1.32 23.82
C GLU A 95 -0.36 -0.72 22.69
N PRO A 96 -1.70 -0.63 22.85
CA PRO A 96 -2.59 -0.05 21.86
C PRO A 96 -2.19 1.38 21.48
N GLY A 97 -2.14 1.64 20.18
CA GLY A 97 -1.73 2.93 19.62
C GLY A 97 -0.26 2.98 19.19
N LEU A 98 0.57 2.05 19.65
CA LEU A 98 1.94 1.91 19.15
C LEU A 98 2.04 0.85 18.05
N TYR A 99 2.97 1.05 17.12
CA TYR A 99 3.24 0.16 16.00
C TYR A 99 4.73 0.01 15.80
N CYS A 100 5.19 -1.17 15.36
CA CYS A 100 6.59 -1.43 15.03
C CYS A 100 6.70 -1.92 13.60
N GLY A 101 7.43 -1.18 12.79
CA GLY A 101 7.83 -1.56 11.45
C GLY A 101 9.18 -0.92 11.12
N LEU A 102 10.07 -1.71 10.55
CA LEU A 102 11.42 -1.29 10.20
C LEU A 102 11.72 -1.70 8.78
N VAL A 103 12.44 -0.85 8.06
CA VAL A 103 13.05 -1.16 6.77
C VAL A 103 14.55 -1.21 6.97
N MET A 104 15.15 -2.35 6.67
CA MET A 104 16.62 -2.47 6.64
C MET A 104 17.09 -2.45 5.19
N LEU A 105 18.02 -1.56 4.88
CA LEU A 105 18.61 -1.39 3.56
C LEU A 105 20.02 -1.97 3.51
N PHE A 106 20.32 -2.62 2.38
CA PHE A 106 21.64 -3.13 2.04
C PHE A 106 22.04 -2.68 0.65
N SER A 107 23.33 -2.46 0.46
CA SER A 107 23.91 -2.19 -0.85
C SER A 107 23.93 -3.48 -1.70
N THR A 108 23.35 -3.45 -2.89
CA THR A 108 23.50 -4.56 -3.85
C THR A 108 24.86 -4.55 -4.55
N ARG A 109 25.71 -3.53 -4.31
CA ARG A 109 27.03 -3.42 -4.92
C ARG A 109 28.12 -4.17 -4.14
N ASN A 110 27.98 -4.21 -2.81
CA ASN A 110 29.01 -4.81 -1.93
C ASN A 110 28.45 -5.50 -0.67
N GLY A 111 27.12 -5.62 -0.54
CA GLY A 111 26.47 -6.27 0.61
C GLY A 111 26.44 -5.45 1.91
N ALA A 112 26.99 -4.24 1.93
CA ALA A 112 27.07 -3.46 3.16
C ALA A 112 25.70 -3.07 3.69
N PRO A 113 25.46 -3.12 5.03
CA PRO A 113 24.27 -2.56 5.64
C PRO A 113 24.32 -1.03 5.56
N LEU A 114 23.27 -0.42 5.00
CA LEU A 114 23.21 1.02 4.75
C LEU A 114 22.41 1.76 5.82
N ALA A 115 21.22 1.30 6.12
CA ALA A 115 20.33 1.96 7.06
C ALA A 115 19.31 1.02 7.70
N ILE A 116 18.84 1.40 8.89
CA ILE A 116 17.57 0.97 9.49
C ILE A 116 16.65 2.20 9.51
N ILE A 117 15.47 2.08 8.92
CA ILE A 117 14.52 3.18 8.80
C ILE A 117 13.21 2.80 9.49
N ASN A 118 12.65 3.67 10.33
CA ASN A 118 11.29 3.48 10.85
C ASN A 118 10.29 3.60 9.69
N ASP A 119 9.38 2.64 9.56
CA ASP A 119 8.51 2.55 8.39
C ASP A 119 7.21 3.36 8.49
N GLY A 120 6.92 4.01 9.60
CA GLY A 120 5.63 4.64 9.86
C GLY A 120 5.20 5.63 8.76
N ILE A 121 6.09 6.55 8.39
CA ILE A 121 5.85 7.50 7.28
C ILE A 121 5.98 6.80 5.93
N ILE A 122 7.05 6.02 5.72
CA ILE A 122 7.27 5.31 4.44
C ILE A 122 6.08 4.41 4.11
N GLN A 123 5.48 3.74 5.10
CA GLN A 123 4.34 2.84 4.89
C GLN A 123 3.15 3.56 4.24
N HIS A 124 2.84 4.78 4.65
CA HIS A 124 1.77 5.56 4.06
C HIS A 124 2.18 6.16 2.71
N MET A 125 3.38 6.74 2.66
CA MET A 125 3.89 7.40 1.46
C MET A 125 4.02 6.43 0.27
N ARG A 126 4.58 5.21 0.47
CA ARG A 126 4.73 4.23 -0.60
C ARG A 126 3.39 3.74 -1.16
N VAL A 127 2.34 3.63 -0.31
CA VAL A 127 1.01 3.21 -0.78
C VAL A 127 0.34 4.34 -1.56
N GLY A 128 0.41 5.57 -1.03
CA GLY A 128 -0.06 6.77 -1.75
C GLY A 128 0.69 6.96 -3.07
N GLY A 129 2.02 6.87 -3.05
CA GLY A 129 2.86 6.97 -4.26
C GLY A 129 2.52 5.94 -5.33
N GLY A 130 2.20 4.69 -4.92
CA GLY A 130 1.69 3.67 -5.84
C GLY A 130 0.38 4.07 -6.51
N ALA A 131 -0.57 4.63 -5.75
CA ALA A 131 -1.83 5.14 -6.30
C ALA A 131 -1.59 6.34 -7.23
N GLY A 132 -0.68 7.25 -6.86
CA GLY A 132 -0.25 8.36 -7.71
C GLY A 132 0.37 7.87 -9.01
N LEU A 133 1.18 6.81 -8.97
CA LEU A 133 1.75 6.21 -10.16
C LEU A 133 0.65 5.62 -11.07
N GLY A 134 -0.35 4.94 -10.51
CA GLY A 134 -1.53 4.49 -11.25
C GLY A 134 -2.28 5.66 -11.91
N ALA A 135 -2.53 6.73 -11.17
CA ALA A 135 -3.18 7.93 -11.71
C ALA A 135 -2.32 8.62 -12.78
N LYS A 136 -0.99 8.70 -12.61
CA LYS A 136 -0.05 9.25 -13.60
C LYS A 136 -0.21 8.58 -14.97
N TYR A 137 -0.41 7.27 -14.99
CA TYR A 137 -0.52 6.49 -16.23
C TYR A 137 -1.93 6.36 -16.79
N LEU A 138 -2.95 6.33 -15.94
CA LEU A 138 -4.29 5.88 -16.34
C LEU A 138 -5.38 6.95 -16.20
N SER A 139 -5.22 7.98 -15.35
CA SER A 139 -6.18 9.06 -15.30
C SER A 139 -6.05 10.01 -16.48
N ARG A 140 -7.09 10.76 -16.78
CA ARG A 140 -7.03 11.79 -17.82
C ARG A 140 -6.04 12.89 -17.41
N PRO A 141 -5.30 13.49 -18.35
CA PRO A 141 -4.38 14.59 -18.04
C PRO A 141 -5.09 15.83 -17.46
N ASP A 142 -6.34 16.04 -17.81
CA ASP A 142 -7.22 17.15 -17.37
C ASP A 142 -8.05 16.80 -16.13
N SER A 143 -7.67 15.76 -15.37
CA SER A 143 -8.35 15.42 -14.11
C SER A 143 -8.12 16.50 -13.05
N HIS A 144 -9.21 17.03 -12.47
CA HIS A 144 -9.18 18.09 -11.46
C HIS A 144 -9.97 17.74 -10.19
N THR A 145 -10.81 16.71 -10.24
CA THR A 145 -11.73 16.37 -9.15
C THR A 145 -11.46 14.97 -8.62
N VAL A 146 -11.35 14.84 -7.29
CA VAL A 146 -11.17 13.55 -6.61
C VAL A 146 -12.39 13.20 -5.77
N GLY A 147 -12.88 11.98 -5.94
CA GLY A 147 -13.82 11.32 -5.04
C GLY A 147 -13.08 10.39 -4.08
N MET A 148 -13.02 10.74 -2.80
CA MET A 148 -12.30 9.98 -1.79
C MET A 148 -13.27 9.23 -0.87
N ILE A 149 -13.23 7.91 -0.86
CA ILE A 149 -13.95 7.07 0.11
C ILE A 149 -12.95 6.59 1.15
N GLY A 150 -13.07 7.13 2.36
CA GLY A 150 -12.14 6.96 3.47
C GLY A 150 -11.49 8.27 3.90
N SER A 151 -11.13 8.37 5.19
CA SER A 151 -10.54 9.57 5.80
C SER A 151 -9.34 9.24 6.70
N GLY A 152 -8.74 8.07 6.51
CA GLY A 152 -7.58 7.58 7.26
C GLY A 152 -6.23 8.08 6.72
N GLY A 153 -5.14 7.55 7.26
CA GLY A 153 -3.78 7.89 6.83
C GLY A 153 -3.52 7.60 5.35
N MET A 154 -4.06 6.49 4.81
CA MET A 154 -3.93 6.15 3.39
C MET A 154 -4.65 7.17 2.50
N ALA A 155 -5.86 7.61 2.86
CA ALA A 155 -6.59 8.62 2.09
C ALA A 155 -5.81 9.94 1.97
N ARG A 156 -5.07 10.32 3.02
CA ARG A 156 -4.20 11.51 3.03
C ARG A 156 -3.07 11.42 2.00
N THR A 157 -2.36 10.31 1.99
CA THR A 157 -1.24 10.11 1.06
C THR A 157 -1.70 9.85 -0.37
N TYR A 158 -2.88 9.26 -0.57
CA TYR A 158 -3.51 9.16 -1.89
C TYR A 158 -3.80 10.54 -2.47
N LEU A 159 -4.44 11.40 -1.69
CA LEU A 159 -4.74 12.75 -2.15
C LEU A 159 -3.47 13.55 -2.46
N GLN A 160 -2.44 13.49 -1.59
CA GLN A 160 -1.14 14.10 -1.87
C GLN A 160 -0.55 13.58 -3.19
N ALA A 161 -0.63 12.28 -3.44
CA ALA A 161 -0.09 11.67 -4.64
C ALA A 161 -0.86 12.06 -5.90
N PHE A 162 -2.18 12.21 -5.82
CA PHE A 162 -2.97 12.72 -6.95
C PHE A 162 -2.64 14.17 -7.26
N CYS A 163 -2.46 15.03 -6.25
CA CYS A 163 -2.01 16.41 -6.43
C CYS A 163 -0.59 16.51 -7.02
N SER A 164 0.28 15.54 -6.75
CA SER A 164 1.63 15.49 -7.36
C SER A 164 1.60 15.18 -8.87
N VAL A 165 0.58 14.47 -9.35
CA VAL A 165 0.55 14.00 -10.75
C VAL A 165 -0.52 14.66 -11.61
N ARG A 166 -1.47 15.37 -10.98
CA ARG A 166 -2.57 16.10 -11.65
C ARG A 166 -2.84 17.42 -10.95
N ASP A 167 -3.43 18.36 -11.66
CA ASP A 167 -3.86 19.66 -11.13
C ASP A 167 -5.20 19.51 -10.39
N ILE A 168 -5.18 18.82 -9.24
CA ILE A 168 -6.38 18.59 -8.43
C ILE A 168 -6.79 19.90 -7.74
N ARG A 169 -8.06 20.27 -7.89
CA ARG A 169 -8.64 21.50 -7.32
C ARG A 169 -9.79 21.24 -6.37
N HIS A 170 -10.55 20.15 -6.61
CA HIS A 170 -11.75 19.81 -5.87
C HIS A 170 -11.71 18.38 -5.37
N VAL A 171 -12.12 18.17 -4.13
CA VAL A 171 -12.19 16.85 -3.50
C VAL A 171 -13.50 16.70 -2.77
N LYS A 172 -14.20 15.61 -3.03
CA LYS A 172 -15.36 15.16 -2.24
C LYS A 172 -14.92 13.99 -1.38
N VAL A 173 -15.02 14.12 -0.05
CA VAL A 173 -14.61 13.04 0.87
C VAL A 173 -15.77 12.47 1.65
N TYR A 174 -15.89 11.17 1.63
CA TYR A 174 -16.82 10.42 2.45
C TYR A 174 -16.10 9.50 3.44
N SER A 175 -16.59 9.47 4.66
CA SER A 175 -16.38 8.37 5.62
C SER A 175 -17.59 8.26 6.53
N PRO A 176 -17.89 7.07 7.10
CA PRO A 176 -19.08 6.87 7.91
C PRO A 176 -19.18 7.85 9.10
N THR A 177 -18.05 8.12 9.75
CA THR A 177 -17.98 9.01 10.91
C THR A 177 -17.87 10.47 10.44
N LYS A 178 -18.93 11.24 10.67
CA LYS A 178 -19.00 12.67 10.30
C LYS A 178 -17.79 13.47 10.78
N LYS A 179 -17.44 13.33 12.07
CA LYS A 179 -16.27 14.00 12.66
C LYS A 179 -14.97 13.72 11.91
N ASN A 180 -14.77 12.47 11.45
CA ASN A 180 -13.54 12.09 10.77
C ASN A 180 -13.45 12.69 9.37
N ARG A 181 -14.55 12.69 8.59
CA ARG A 181 -14.54 13.29 7.26
C ARG A 181 -14.42 14.80 7.28
N GLU A 182 -15.03 15.47 8.29
CA GLU A 182 -14.90 16.92 8.48
C GLU A 182 -13.47 17.30 8.90
N ALA A 183 -12.87 16.55 9.83
CA ALA A 183 -11.47 16.76 10.22
C ALA A 183 -10.50 16.56 9.06
N TYR A 184 -10.71 15.49 8.27
CA TYR A 184 -9.93 15.25 7.06
C TYR A 184 -10.05 16.40 6.06
N ALA A 185 -11.28 16.87 5.79
CA ALA A 185 -11.51 17.95 4.85
C ALA A 185 -10.78 19.24 5.28
N ALA A 186 -10.91 19.65 6.55
CA ALA A 186 -10.24 20.82 7.07
C ALA A 186 -8.70 20.71 7.01
N GLU A 187 -8.15 19.55 7.39
CA GLU A 187 -6.70 19.29 7.37
C GLU A 187 -6.15 19.35 5.94
N MET A 188 -6.78 18.61 5.01
CA MET A 188 -6.24 18.47 3.66
C MET A 188 -6.45 19.74 2.82
N ALA A 189 -7.54 20.48 3.05
CA ALA A 189 -7.73 21.79 2.43
C ALA A 189 -6.63 22.77 2.82
N GLY A 190 -6.28 22.83 4.11
CA GLY A 190 -5.20 23.68 4.59
C GLY A 190 -3.80 23.24 4.15
N LYS A 191 -3.56 21.92 4.09
CA LYS A 191 -2.24 21.36 3.71
C LYS A 191 -1.93 21.48 2.23
N LEU A 192 -2.96 21.32 1.37
CA LEU A 192 -2.78 21.26 -0.08
C LEU A 192 -3.29 22.51 -0.81
N GLU A 193 -3.91 23.45 -0.08
CA GLU A 193 -4.47 24.69 -0.61
C GLU A 193 -5.50 24.46 -1.72
N ILE A 194 -6.36 23.42 -1.56
CA ILE A 194 -7.41 23.03 -2.50
C ILE A 194 -8.77 22.98 -1.80
N ASP A 195 -9.85 22.94 -2.58
CA ASP A 195 -11.21 22.77 -2.05
C ASP A 195 -11.48 21.30 -1.68
N VAL A 196 -11.74 21.02 -0.38
CA VAL A 196 -12.07 19.67 0.11
C VAL A 196 -13.40 19.71 0.85
N GLN A 197 -14.39 19.05 0.30
CA GLN A 197 -15.77 19.06 0.80
C GLN A 197 -16.13 17.68 1.40
N PRO A 198 -16.55 17.63 2.67
CA PRO A 198 -17.12 16.43 3.25
C PRO A 198 -18.53 16.19 2.72
N VAL A 199 -18.80 14.98 2.23
CA VAL A 199 -20.12 14.58 1.71
C VAL A 199 -20.77 13.52 2.60
N ASN A 200 -22.08 13.29 2.42
CA ASN A 200 -22.86 12.44 3.33
C ASN A 200 -22.97 10.99 2.89
N THR A 201 -22.75 10.71 1.60
CA THR A 201 -22.80 9.36 1.04
C THR A 201 -21.57 9.08 0.19
N PRO A 202 -21.16 7.81 0.04
CA PRO A 202 -20.06 7.46 -0.86
C PRO A 202 -20.41 7.74 -2.33
N GLU A 203 -21.67 7.65 -2.71
CA GLU A 203 -22.16 7.97 -4.05
C GLU A 203 -21.96 9.45 -4.39
N GLU A 204 -22.25 10.38 -3.46
CA GLU A 204 -21.94 11.80 -3.62
C GLU A 204 -20.42 12.06 -3.82
N ALA A 205 -19.55 11.24 -3.20
CA ALA A 205 -18.12 11.36 -3.41
C ALA A 205 -17.72 10.95 -4.83
N VAL A 206 -18.34 9.94 -5.40
CA VAL A 206 -18.03 9.41 -6.74
C VAL A 206 -18.61 10.30 -7.85
N ASP A 207 -19.75 10.93 -7.61
CA ASP A 207 -20.45 11.71 -8.62
C ASP A 207 -19.64 12.89 -9.13
N GLY A 208 -19.38 12.93 -10.45
CA GLY A 208 -18.60 13.97 -11.13
C GLY A 208 -17.10 14.00 -10.77
N ALA A 209 -16.57 12.97 -10.11
CA ALA A 209 -15.14 12.86 -9.86
C ALA A 209 -14.39 12.36 -11.10
N ASP A 210 -13.17 12.85 -11.34
CA ASP A 210 -12.27 12.35 -12.38
C ASP A 210 -11.47 11.14 -11.88
N ILE A 211 -11.05 11.19 -10.62
CA ILE A 211 -10.30 10.13 -9.93
C ILE A 211 -11.11 9.70 -8.70
N VAL A 212 -11.41 8.42 -8.60
CA VAL A 212 -12.14 7.82 -7.48
C VAL A 212 -11.22 6.87 -6.72
N ALA A 213 -11.07 7.09 -5.43
CA ALA A 213 -10.21 6.26 -4.58
C ALA A 213 -10.99 5.69 -3.39
N ALA A 214 -10.91 4.37 -3.21
CA ALA A 214 -11.35 3.69 -2.00
C ALA A 214 -10.14 3.39 -1.10
N ALA A 215 -10.03 4.15 0.00
CA ALA A 215 -8.90 4.07 0.93
C ALA A 215 -9.42 3.87 2.37
N THR A 216 -10.01 2.71 2.62
CA THR A 216 -10.71 2.37 3.86
C THR A 216 -10.07 1.19 4.59
N ASN A 217 -10.58 0.90 5.79
CA ASN A 217 -10.33 -0.36 6.49
C ASN A 217 -11.57 -1.29 6.44
N ALA A 218 -12.55 -0.99 5.60
CA ALA A 218 -13.75 -1.80 5.43
C ALA A 218 -13.38 -3.22 4.95
N MET A 219 -14.05 -4.21 5.51
CA MET A 219 -13.95 -5.62 5.08
C MET A 219 -15.02 -5.98 4.03
N GLN A 220 -15.80 -4.99 3.60
CA GLN A 220 -16.83 -5.09 2.57
C GLN A 220 -16.56 -4.06 1.47
N ALA A 221 -17.20 -4.27 0.31
CA ALA A 221 -17.13 -3.32 -0.79
C ALA A 221 -17.66 -1.95 -0.36
N ALA A 222 -16.81 -0.94 -0.42
CA ALA A 222 -17.12 0.45 -0.09
C ALA A 222 -17.40 1.29 -1.35
N LEU A 223 -16.91 0.85 -2.51
CA LEU A 223 -17.15 1.45 -3.82
C LEU A 223 -17.93 0.49 -4.71
N LYS A 224 -19.04 0.98 -5.26
CA LYS A 224 -19.91 0.21 -6.17
C LYS A 224 -19.73 0.66 -7.62
N GLY A 225 -19.62 -0.31 -8.53
CA GLY A 225 -19.54 -0.06 -9.95
C GLY A 225 -20.74 0.72 -10.49
N ALA A 226 -21.93 0.51 -9.93
CA ALA A 226 -23.15 1.24 -10.31
C ALA A 226 -23.02 2.78 -10.22
N TRP A 227 -22.11 3.31 -9.41
CA TRP A 227 -21.87 4.74 -9.26
C TRP A 227 -20.89 5.32 -10.27
N LEU A 228 -20.13 4.46 -10.96
CA LEU A 228 -19.09 4.90 -11.88
C LEU A 228 -19.66 5.56 -13.14
N GLN A 229 -18.96 6.59 -13.58
CA GLN A 229 -19.29 7.39 -14.75
C GLN A 229 -18.17 7.27 -15.80
N PRO A 230 -18.48 7.48 -17.09
CA PRO A 230 -17.48 7.49 -18.15
C PRO A 230 -16.32 8.43 -17.85
N GLY A 231 -15.10 8.00 -18.19
CA GLY A 231 -13.89 8.80 -18.05
C GLY A 231 -13.21 8.74 -16.69
N GLN A 232 -13.82 8.11 -15.68
CA GLN A 232 -13.23 8.02 -14.35
C GLN A 232 -12.01 7.11 -14.29
N HIS A 233 -11.07 7.48 -13.42
CA HIS A 233 -9.98 6.61 -12.98
C HIS A 233 -10.27 6.11 -11.57
N VAL A 234 -10.21 4.80 -11.35
CA VAL A 234 -10.53 4.15 -10.08
C VAL A 234 -9.30 3.49 -9.49
N THR A 235 -9.09 3.61 -8.19
CA THR A 235 -8.07 2.86 -7.46
C THR A 235 -8.53 2.49 -6.06
N ASP A 236 -7.95 1.42 -5.51
CA ASP A 236 -8.26 0.90 -4.18
C ASP A 236 -6.98 0.69 -3.33
N VAL A 237 -7.16 0.23 -2.10
CA VAL A 237 -6.06 -0.19 -1.22
C VAL A 237 -6.08 -1.70 -0.96
N ARG A 238 -7.27 -2.28 -0.75
CA ARG A 238 -7.40 -3.64 -0.18
C ARG A 238 -8.49 -4.50 -0.81
N GLY A 239 -9.13 -4.05 -1.87
CA GLY A 239 -10.27 -4.74 -2.47
C GLY A 239 -11.61 -4.25 -1.92
N GLU A 240 -11.72 -2.96 -1.68
CA GLU A 240 -12.96 -2.28 -1.28
C GLU A 240 -13.95 -2.11 -2.43
N LEU A 241 -13.74 -2.79 -3.54
CA LEU A 241 -14.52 -2.70 -4.78
C LEU A 241 -15.53 -3.86 -4.87
N ASP A 242 -16.70 -3.61 -5.40
CA ASP A 242 -17.62 -4.68 -5.80
C ASP A 242 -17.27 -5.22 -7.20
N ASP A 243 -17.91 -6.35 -7.58
CA ASP A 243 -17.63 -7.01 -8.85
C ASP A 243 -18.05 -6.15 -10.07
N ASP A 244 -19.01 -5.26 -9.90
CA ASP A 244 -19.49 -4.39 -10.97
C ASP A 244 -18.42 -3.35 -11.38
N VAL A 245 -17.54 -2.94 -10.48
CA VAL A 245 -16.38 -2.08 -10.81
C VAL A 245 -15.51 -2.74 -11.86
N PHE A 246 -15.20 -4.04 -11.71
CA PHE A 246 -14.38 -4.79 -12.67
C PHE A 246 -15.09 -4.96 -14.01
N THR A 247 -16.41 -5.11 -13.99
CA THR A 247 -17.23 -5.24 -15.21
C THR A 247 -17.29 -3.93 -16.00
N ARG A 248 -17.30 -2.79 -15.30
CA ARG A 248 -17.38 -1.47 -15.91
C ARG A 248 -16.05 -0.86 -16.33
N ALA A 249 -14.95 -1.40 -15.80
CA ALA A 249 -13.63 -0.90 -16.17
C ALA A 249 -13.23 -1.39 -17.57
N ASP A 250 -12.98 -0.44 -18.46
CA ASP A 250 -12.49 -0.70 -19.82
C ASP A 250 -11.00 -1.06 -19.83
N VAL A 251 -10.26 -0.52 -18.87
CA VAL A 251 -8.82 -0.75 -18.71
C VAL A 251 -8.53 -1.12 -17.27
N ILE A 252 -8.00 -2.30 -17.04
CA ILE A 252 -7.58 -2.75 -15.71
C ILE A 252 -6.08 -3.00 -15.72
N PHE A 253 -5.37 -2.40 -14.78
CA PHE A 253 -3.93 -2.57 -14.60
C PHE A 253 -3.59 -2.82 -13.14
N ARG A 254 -2.62 -3.69 -12.89
CA ARG A 254 -2.17 -4.05 -11.54
C ARG A 254 -0.78 -3.48 -11.28
N GLN A 255 -0.54 -3.01 -10.05
CA GLN A 255 0.80 -2.65 -9.62
C GLN A 255 1.76 -3.84 -9.67
N GLY A 256 1.30 -5.00 -9.26
CA GLY A 256 2.11 -6.22 -9.26
C GLY A 256 1.28 -7.48 -9.28
N VAL A 257 1.96 -8.60 -9.46
CA VAL A 257 1.36 -9.93 -9.41
C VAL A 257 1.52 -10.47 -7.99
N ALA A 258 0.41 -10.80 -7.35
CA ALA A 258 0.43 -11.63 -6.16
C ALA A 258 0.63 -13.08 -6.61
N HIS A 259 1.81 -13.65 -6.38
CA HIS A 259 2.02 -15.07 -6.58
C HIS A 259 1.44 -15.81 -5.38
N SER A 260 0.32 -16.49 -5.56
CA SER A 260 -0.17 -17.42 -4.56
C SER A 260 0.78 -18.62 -4.49
N ARG A 261 1.42 -18.87 -3.34
CA ARG A 261 2.00 -20.18 -3.05
C ARG A 261 0.91 -21.10 -2.47
N PRO A 262 1.06 -22.43 -2.61
CA PRO A 262 0.21 -23.35 -1.86
C PRO A 262 0.28 -22.95 -0.38
N ARG A 263 -0.86 -22.75 0.21
CA ARG A 263 -1.02 -22.59 1.65
C ARG A 263 -0.70 -23.92 2.31
N ASN A 264 -0.36 -23.90 3.59
CA ASN A 264 -0.57 -25.07 4.41
C ASN A 264 -2.04 -25.46 4.20
N GLU A 265 -2.30 -26.63 3.59
CA GLU A 265 -3.64 -27.07 3.17
C GLU A 265 -4.63 -27.13 4.33
N ASP A 266 -4.12 -27.18 5.57
CA ASP A 266 -4.89 -27.27 6.80
C ASP A 266 -5.41 -25.92 7.33
N VAL A 267 -5.02 -24.78 6.73
CA VAL A 267 -5.40 -23.45 7.22
C VAL A 267 -6.04 -22.60 6.12
N GLU A 268 -7.31 -22.84 5.85
CA GLU A 268 -8.13 -22.11 4.86
C GLU A 268 -8.38 -20.61 5.23
N HIS A 269 -7.84 -20.09 6.33
CA HIS A 269 -8.50 -18.99 7.01
C HIS A 269 -7.79 -17.63 6.87
N MET A 270 -6.53 -17.61 6.48
CA MET A 270 -5.72 -16.40 6.57
C MET A 270 -5.08 -16.01 5.24
N GLY A 271 -5.85 -15.77 4.26
CA GLY A 271 -5.31 -15.23 3.03
C GLY A 271 -6.27 -14.24 2.42
N ASP A 272 -5.93 -12.99 2.46
CA ASP A 272 -6.66 -11.91 1.80
C ASP A 272 -6.24 -11.71 0.34
N GLY A 273 -5.55 -12.69 -0.25
CA GLY A 273 -5.02 -12.58 -1.61
C GLY A 273 -3.76 -11.73 -1.76
N PHE A 274 -3.35 -11.01 -0.71
CA PHE A 274 -2.14 -10.18 -0.70
C PHE A 274 -0.92 -10.90 -0.14
N ASN A 275 -1.14 -11.95 0.64
CA ASN A 275 -0.11 -12.71 1.33
C ASN A 275 0.15 -14.02 0.61
N ASN A 276 1.38 -14.27 0.33
CA ASN A 276 1.79 -15.40 -0.49
C ASN A 276 2.39 -16.55 0.33
N GLY A 277 2.39 -16.43 1.65
CA GLY A 277 2.84 -17.46 2.56
C GLY A 277 2.51 -17.08 3.98
N ASP A 278 1.47 -17.67 4.52
CA ASP A 278 1.16 -17.59 5.94
C ASP A 278 1.66 -18.88 6.60
N TYR A 279 2.47 -18.72 7.65
CA TYR A 279 2.96 -19.81 8.50
C TYR A 279 2.35 -19.63 9.87
N ILE A 280 1.53 -20.59 10.29
CA ILE A 280 0.71 -20.45 11.50
C ILE A 280 1.10 -21.54 12.47
N ALA A 281 1.52 -21.16 13.67
CA ALA A 281 1.70 -22.03 14.80
C ALA A 281 0.40 -22.10 15.62
N GLY A 282 0.26 -23.14 16.42
CA GLY A 282 -0.86 -23.34 17.32
C GLY A 282 -1.47 -24.73 17.21
N ASN A 283 -2.22 -25.12 18.24
CA ASN A 283 -3.01 -26.34 18.25
C ASN A 283 -4.39 -26.10 17.62
N ALA A 284 -5.20 -27.15 17.45
CA ALA A 284 -6.51 -27.06 16.81
C ALA A 284 -7.46 -26.05 17.46
N GLU A 285 -7.46 -25.96 18.80
CA GLU A 285 -8.31 -25.01 19.53
C GLU A 285 -7.89 -23.56 19.29
N GLU A 286 -6.59 -23.28 19.20
CA GLU A 286 -6.05 -21.95 18.90
C GLU A 286 -6.35 -21.55 17.46
N LEU A 287 -6.25 -22.48 16.51
CA LEU A 287 -6.55 -22.24 15.10
C LEU A 287 -8.04 -21.94 14.87
N GLU A 288 -8.95 -22.53 15.65
CA GLU A 288 -10.38 -22.22 15.57
C GLU A 288 -10.73 -20.78 15.95
N ARG A 289 -9.86 -20.10 16.69
CA ARG A 289 -10.04 -18.67 17.07
C ARG A 289 -9.76 -17.70 15.93
N LEU A 290 -9.12 -18.16 14.86
CA LEU A 290 -8.85 -17.32 13.71
C LEU A 290 -10.16 -17.04 12.92
N PRO A 291 -10.47 -15.77 12.62
CA PRO A 291 -11.68 -15.45 11.89
C PRO A 291 -11.63 -16.03 10.48
N LYS A 292 -12.72 -16.64 10.06
CA LYS A 292 -12.91 -17.04 8.66
C LYS A 292 -13.13 -15.76 7.85
N ARG A 293 -12.14 -15.36 7.07
CA ARG A 293 -12.29 -14.22 6.16
C ARG A 293 -13.12 -14.61 4.97
N HIS A 294 -14.24 -13.94 4.79
CA HIS A 294 -14.91 -13.93 3.49
C HIS A 294 -14.05 -13.08 2.54
N ARG A 295 -13.55 -13.70 1.49
CA ARG A 295 -12.92 -12.96 0.40
C ARG A 295 -14.00 -12.08 -0.24
N SER A 296 -13.75 -10.78 -0.41
CA SER A 296 -14.44 -10.03 -1.44
C SER A 296 -14.15 -10.72 -2.78
N ALA A 297 -15.19 -11.02 -3.55
CA ALA A 297 -15.08 -11.82 -4.77
C ALA A 297 -14.08 -11.24 -5.78
N GLY A 298 -13.82 -9.93 -5.76
CA GLY A 298 -12.96 -9.25 -6.71
C GLY A 298 -11.45 -9.47 -6.55
N VAL A 299 -10.93 -9.52 -5.33
CA VAL A 299 -9.46 -9.51 -5.11
C VAL A 299 -8.85 -10.91 -5.10
N GLY A 300 -9.59 -11.91 -4.65
CA GLY A 300 -9.11 -13.29 -4.60
C GLY A 300 -9.44 -14.11 -5.82
N ALA A 301 -10.45 -13.69 -6.59
CA ALA A 301 -10.92 -14.37 -7.81
C ALA A 301 -10.42 -13.68 -9.08
N ALA A 302 -9.81 -12.49 -9.00
CA ALA A 302 -9.26 -11.83 -10.17
C ALA A 302 -8.18 -12.74 -10.77
N PRO A 303 -8.44 -13.36 -11.90
CA PRO A 303 -7.49 -14.27 -12.49
C PRO A 303 -6.23 -13.48 -12.82
N LYS A 304 -5.14 -14.18 -12.93
CA LYS A 304 -3.80 -13.82 -13.43
C LYS A 304 -3.77 -12.99 -14.74
N ALA A 305 -4.90 -12.50 -15.22
CA ALA A 305 -5.11 -12.00 -16.57
C ALA A 305 -4.95 -10.47 -16.71
N TYR A 306 -4.90 -9.71 -15.59
CA TYR A 306 -4.72 -8.28 -15.73
C TYR A 306 -3.24 -7.94 -15.86
N PRO A 307 -2.87 -7.10 -16.85
CA PRO A 307 -1.49 -6.67 -17.04
C PRO A 307 -0.98 -5.88 -15.81
N SER A 308 0.32 -5.99 -15.58
CA SER A 308 1.05 -5.38 -14.47
C SER A 308 2.33 -4.70 -14.95
N PHE A 309 3.07 -4.07 -14.05
CA PHE A 309 4.38 -3.51 -14.42
C PHE A 309 5.36 -4.54 -15.00
N ASN A 310 5.20 -5.83 -14.72
CA ASN A 310 6.00 -6.88 -15.33
C ASN A 310 5.76 -7.02 -16.84
N ASP A 311 4.61 -6.56 -17.34
CA ASP A 311 4.22 -6.68 -18.74
C ASP A 311 4.62 -5.47 -19.59
N LEU A 312 5.23 -4.44 -18.98
CA LEU A 312 5.63 -3.20 -19.68
C LEU A 312 6.63 -3.43 -20.82
N ALA A 313 7.52 -4.43 -20.68
CA ALA A 313 8.53 -4.74 -21.70
C ALA A 313 7.93 -5.25 -23.02
N SER A 314 6.72 -5.79 -22.97
CA SER A 314 6.00 -6.28 -24.15
C SER A 314 5.32 -5.18 -24.96
N GLY A 315 5.39 -3.92 -24.54
CA GLY A 315 4.65 -2.80 -25.13
C GLY A 315 3.15 -2.84 -24.86
N ASN A 316 2.69 -3.80 -24.06
CA ASN A 316 1.27 -4.05 -23.76
C ASN A 316 0.79 -3.28 -22.53
N PHE A 317 1.37 -2.13 -22.23
CA PHE A 317 0.84 -1.28 -21.19
C PHE A 317 -0.55 -0.76 -21.63
N PRO A 318 -1.62 -1.15 -20.96
CA PRO A 318 -2.95 -0.70 -21.32
C PRO A 318 -3.10 0.76 -20.89
N LEU A 319 -2.73 1.65 -21.77
CA LEU A 319 -3.00 3.06 -21.59
C LEU A 319 -4.46 3.36 -21.92
N ARG A 320 -4.98 4.38 -21.31
CA ARG A 320 -6.24 5.00 -21.73
C ARG A 320 -6.11 5.44 -23.20
N THR A 321 -7.06 5.04 -24.04
CA THR A 321 -7.11 5.40 -25.48
C THR A 321 -8.30 6.31 -25.82
N SER A 322 -9.27 6.47 -24.90
CA SER A 322 -10.42 7.36 -25.04
C SER A 322 -10.70 8.09 -23.73
N ALA A 323 -11.19 9.32 -23.81
CA ALA A 323 -11.59 10.11 -22.66
C ALA A 323 -12.71 9.46 -21.82
N ASP A 324 -13.59 8.70 -22.47
CA ASP A 324 -14.75 8.09 -21.83
C ASP A 324 -14.45 6.76 -21.12
N GLN A 325 -13.29 6.16 -21.37
CA GLN A 325 -12.92 4.90 -20.70
C GLN A 325 -12.88 5.03 -19.19
N VAL A 326 -13.44 4.06 -18.49
CA VAL A 326 -13.21 3.84 -17.06
C VAL A 326 -11.93 3.03 -16.89
N THR A 327 -10.99 3.54 -16.13
CA THR A 327 -9.73 2.84 -15.86
C THR A 327 -9.65 2.43 -14.40
N LEU A 328 -9.16 1.22 -14.13
CA LEU A 328 -8.98 0.68 -12.78
C LEU A 328 -7.51 0.35 -12.55
N TYR A 329 -6.94 0.90 -11.50
CA TYR A 329 -5.61 0.55 -11.01
C TYR A 329 -5.70 -0.19 -9.68
N LEU A 330 -5.29 -1.44 -9.67
CA LEU A 330 -5.23 -2.25 -8.46
C LEU A 330 -3.89 -2.01 -7.75
N ASN A 331 -3.91 -1.19 -6.71
CA ASN A 331 -2.73 -0.74 -5.97
C ASN A 331 -2.23 -1.81 -4.98
N SER A 332 -1.89 -2.98 -5.51
CA SER A 332 -1.44 -4.13 -4.73
C SER A 332 -0.32 -4.89 -5.42
N GLY A 333 0.52 -5.57 -4.65
CA GLY A 333 1.70 -6.27 -5.13
C GLY A 333 2.97 -5.42 -5.05
N ASN A 334 4.12 -6.03 -5.33
CA ASN A 334 5.45 -5.40 -5.38
C ASN A 334 5.88 -4.65 -4.09
N GLN A 335 5.27 -4.94 -2.93
CA GLN A 335 5.47 -4.15 -1.70
C GLN A 335 6.94 -4.07 -1.27
N GLY A 336 7.68 -5.17 -1.35
CA GLY A 336 9.12 -5.19 -1.01
C GLY A 336 9.92 -4.24 -1.90
N LEU A 337 9.60 -4.19 -3.18
CA LEU A 337 10.25 -3.28 -4.13
C LEU A 337 9.88 -1.82 -3.86
N GLN A 338 8.64 -1.52 -3.42
CA GLN A 338 8.28 -0.17 -2.98
C GLN A 338 9.14 0.28 -1.80
N PHE A 339 9.38 -0.60 -0.81
CA PHE A 339 10.24 -0.28 0.33
C PHE A 339 11.70 -0.10 -0.08
N ALA A 340 12.20 -0.86 -1.04
CA ALA A 340 13.54 -0.67 -1.60
C ALA A 340 13.64 0.70 -2.29
N ALA A 341 12.68 1.04 -3.14
CA ALA A 341 12.65 2.30 -3.88
C ALA A 341 12.60 3.53 -2.96
N VAL A 342 11.58 3.56 -2.10
CA VAL A 342 11.35 4.72 -1.21
C VAL A 342 12.43 4.80 -0.12
N GLY A 343 12.87 3.64 0.40
CA GLY A 343 13.98 3.59 1.35
C GLY A 343 15.28 4.11 0.77
N ALA A 344 15.57 3.83 -0.51
CA ALA A 344 16.74 4.38 -1.21
C ALA A 344 16.65 5.91 -1.35
N ALA A 345 15.48 6.45 -1.72
CA ALA A 345 15.26 7.89 -1.82
C ALA A 345 15.52 8.58 -0.47
N VAL A 346 14.91 8.06 0.60
CA VAL A 346 15.12 8.57 1.98
C VAL A 346 16.59 8.49 2.40
N TYR A 347 17.24 7.37 2.17
CA TYR A 347 18.65 7.18 2.53
C TYR A 347 19.58 8.16 1.81
N ASN A 348 19.42 8.29 0.50
CA ASN A 348 20.24 9.19 -0.31
C ASN A 348 20.03 10.65 0.13
N ARG A 349 18.80 11.04 0.38
CA ARG A 349 18.49 12.39 0.84
C ARG A 349 19.04 12.68 2.23
N CYS A 350 19.03 11.69 3.13
CA CYS A 350 19.69 11.80 4.43
C CYS A 350 21.20 11.98 4.30
N LEU A 351 21.86 11.28 3.38
CA LEU A 351 23.29 11.47 3.12
C LEU A 351 23.61 12.88 2.61
N GLU A 352 22.82 13.37 1.64
CA GLU A 352 22.99 14.71 1.06
C GLU A 352 22.85 15.83 2.12
N LEU A 353 21.91 15.67 3.05
CA LEU A 353 21.60 16.67 4.06
C LEU A 353 22.34 16.46 5.39
N GLY A 354 23.10 15.38 5.53
CA GLY A 354 23.79 15.03 6.77
C GLY A 354 22.83 14.69 7.92
N LEU A 355 21.68 14.06 7.61
CA LEU A 355 20.63 13.72 8.56
C LEU A 355 20.65 12.22 8.92
N GLY A 356 19.94 11.88 10.01
CA GLY A 356 19.91 10.52 10.58
C GLY A 356 20.97 10.31 11.65
N HIS A 357 20.78 9.24 12.42
CA HIS A 357 21.69 8.89 13.53
C HIS A 357 22.74 7.91 13.04
N GLN A 358 24.01 8.25 13.23
CA GLN A 358 25.13 7.40 12.85
C GLN A 358 25.24 6.19 13.78
N LEU A 359 25.29 5.00 13.19
CA LEU A 359 25.58 3.75 13.88
C LEU A 359 26.94 3.23 13.38
N PRO A 360 27.83 2.74 14.26
CA PRO A 360 29.09 2.12 13.83
C PRO A 360 28.81 0.90 12.95
N THR A 361 29.25 0.94 11.71
CA THR A 361 28.96 -0.14 10.73
C THR A 361 29.58 -1.46 11.13
N GLU A 362 30.74 -1.41 11.79
CA GLU A 362 31.46 -2.57 12.31
C GLU A 362 30.67 -3.42 13.31
N TRP A 363 29.67 -2.84 13.98
CA TRP A 363 28.78 -3.60 14.87
C TRP A 363 27.88 -4.60 14.12
N PHE A 364 27.75 -4.45 12.82
CA PHE A 364 26.91 -5.27 11.94
C PHE A 364 27.71 -6.18 11.02
N LEU A 365 29.02 -6.14 11.16
CA LEU A 365 29.95 -6.96 10.38
C LEU A 365 30.64 -8.00 11.30
N GLN A 366 31.02 -9.10 10.72
CA GLN A 366 31.65 -10.21 11.42
C GLN A 366 32.95 -10.60 10.71
N ASP A 367 34.01 -10.88 11.47
CA ASP A 367 35.20 -11.48 10.96
C ASP A 367 35.23 -12.98 11.36
N ILE A 368 34.31 -13.72 10.72
CA ILE A 368 34.18 -15.17 10.89
C ILE A 368 34.69 -15.82 9.60
N ARG A 369 35.66 -16.72 9.74
CA ARG A 369 36.14 -17.54 8.64
C ARG A 369 35.74 -18.99 8.89
N ASP A 370 35.24 -19.64 7.85
CA ASP A 370 34.96 -21.08 7.84
C ASP A 370 36.27 -21.89 7.78
#